data_d7eb3c73a0cb73260758127da9906a27
#
_entry.id   d7eb3c73a0cb73260758127da9906a27
#
_cell.length_a   1.000
_cell.length_b   1.000
_cell.length_c   1.000
_cell.angle_alpha   90.00
_cell.angle_beta   90.00
_cell.angle_gamma   90.00
#
_symmetry.space_group_name_H-M   'P 1'
#
loop_
_entity.id
_entity.type
_entity.pdbx_description
1 polymer ?
#
loop_
_entity_poly.entity_id
_entity_poly.type
_entity_poly.pdbx_seq_one_letter_code
_entity_poly.pdbx_strand_id
1 'polypeptide(L)' 'MTTGTVKWFNHAKGYGFIVPDDGGSDVFVHISTVEASGMKGLTEGQKIGFKAIEEAKGMKCVELSAG' A
#
# COMPACT_ATOMS: atom_id res chain seq x y z
N MET A 1 -0.21 6.20 -11.96
CA MET A 1 -0.20 5.39 -10.73
C MET A 1 -0.35 3.92 -11.03
N THR A 2 0.33 3.09 -10.27
CA THR A 2 0.18 1.65 -10.37
C THR A 2 -1.02 1.21 -9.56
N THR A 3 -1.71 0.17 -10.01
CA THR A 3 -2.79 -0.41 -9.23
C THR A 3 -2.35 -1.73 -8.61
N GLY A 4 -2.98 -2.10 -7.53
CA GLY A 4 -2.68 -3.35 -6.84
C GLY A 4 -3.79 -3.76 -5.91
N THR A 5 -3.54 -4.85 -5.18
CA THR A 5 -4.48 -5.41 -4.22
C THR A 5 -3.83 -5.46 -2.86
N VAL A 6 -4.53 -5.02 -1.83
CA VAL A 6 -4.01 -5.10 -0.46
C VAL A 6 -3.90 -6.57 -0.07
N LYS A 7 -2.68 -7.01 0.23
CA LYS A 7 -2.43 -8.39 0.65
C LYS A 7 -2.89 -8.60 2.08
N TRP A 8 -2.52 -7.70 2.96
CA TRP A 8 -2.99 -7.64 4.33
C TRP A 8 -2.59 -6.30 4.94
N PHE A 9 -3.28 -5.92 5.99
CA PHE A 9 -2.95 -4.69 6.70
C PHE A 9 -3.21 -4.88 8.20
N ASN A 10 -2.21 -4.59 9.02
CA ASN A 10 -2.31 -4.73 10.47
C ASN A 10 -2.51 -3.35 11.09
N HIS A 11 -3.73 -3.04 11.47
CA HIS A 11 -4.07 -1.74 12.05
C HIS A 11 -3.42 -1.50 13.41
N ALA A 12 -3.19 -2.56 14.16
CA ALA A 12 -2.56 -2.44 15.48
C ALA A 12 -1.09 -2.06 15.37
N LYS A 13 -0.40 -2.62 14.37
CA LYS A 13 1.01 -2.30 14.13
C LYS A 13 1.20 -1.12 13.18
N GLY A 14 0.16 -0.77 12.42
CA GLY A 14 0.17 0.37 11.54
C GLY A 14 0.92 0.17 10.24
N TYR A 15 0.89 -1.04 9.65
CA TYR A 15 1.50 -1.27 8.34
C TYR A 15 0.89 -2.48 7.65
N GLY A 16 1.18 -2.60 6.36
CA GLY A 16 0.73 -3.73 5.57
C GLY A 16 1.47 -3.80 4.25
N PHE A 17 0.96 -4.63 3.35
CA PHE A 17 1.58 -4.84 2.04
C PHE A 17 0.54 -4.84 0.93
N ILE A 18 0.95 -4.33 -0.23
CA ILE A 18 0.14 -4.29 -1.45
C ILE A 18 0.84 -5.15 -2.48
N VAL A 19 0.08 -5.99 -3.17
CA VAL A 19 0.58 -6.80 -4.28
C VAL A 19 0.27 -6.03 -5.57
N PRO A 20 1.30 -5.55 -6.29
CA PRO A 20 1.07 -4.83 -7.55
C PRO A 20 0.40 -5.71 -8.59
N ASP A 21 -0.52 -5.15 -9.37
CA ASP A 21 -1.19 -5.89 -10.43
C ASP A 21 -0.25 -6.29 -11.57
N ASP A 22 0.88 -5.60 -11.69
CA ASP A 22 1.87 -5.89 -12.74
C ASP A 22 2.79 -7.07 -12.39
N GLY A 23 2.58 -7.70 -11.23
CA GLY A 23 3.38 -8.85 -10.80
C GLY A 23 4.68 -8.50 -10.12
N GLY A 24 4.89 -7.24 -9.76
CA GLY A 24 6.10 -6.81 -9.05
C GLY A 24 6.14 -7.28 -7.60
N SER A 25 7.21 -6.93 -6.91
CA SER A 25 7.40 -7.27 -5.50
C SER A 25 6.36 -6.60 -4.62
N ASP A 26 6.06 -7.21 -3.47
CA ASP A 26 5.14 -6.63 -2.50
C ASP A 26 5.61 -5.24 -2.08
N VAL A 27 4.67 -4.32 -1.94
CA VAL A 27 4.94 -2.93 -1.60
C VAL A 27 4.54 -2.67 -0.15
N PHE A 28 5.50 -2.22 0.65
CA PHE A 28 5.24 -1.86 2.05
C PHE A 28 4.43 -0.58 2.12
N VAL A 29 3.40 -0.56 2.98
CA VAL A 29 2.60 0.65 3.21
C VAL A 29 2.43 0.87 4.70
N HIS A 30 2.69 2.10 5.16
CA HIS A 30 2.56 2.50 6.55
C HIS A 30 1.25 3.26 6.76
N ILE A 31 0.70 3.18 7.98
CA ILE A 31 -0.57 3.86 8.30
C ILE A 31 -0.49 5.37 8.07
N SER A 32 0.66 5.98 8.26
CA SER A 32 0.84 7.41 8.02
C SER A 32 0.56 7.77 6.56
N THR A 33 0.97 6.90 5.63
CA THR A 33 0.70 7.09 4.21
C THR A 33 -0.78 6.95 3.91
N VAL A 34 -1.44 5.98 4.56
CA VAL A 34 -2.88 5.77 4.42
C VAL A 34 -3.64 7.01 4.89
N GLU A 35 -3.30 7.51 6.05
CA GLU A 35 -3.96 8.69 6.62
C GLU A 35 -3.70 9.95 5.80
N ALA A 36 -2.48 10.12 5.32
CA ALA A 36 -2.11 11.26 4.49
C ALA A 36 -2.88 11.27 3.16
N SER A 37 -3.34 10.10 2.72
CA SER A 37 -4.14 9.97 1.50
C SER A 37 -5.65 10.14 1.76
N GLY A 38 -6.02 10.47 2.99
CA GLY A 38 -7.42 10.68 3.35
C GLY A 38 -8.19 9.41 3.63
N MET A 39 -7.49 8.30 3.80
CA MET A 39 -8.11 7.00 4.07
C MET A 39 -7.98 6.65 5.55
N LYS A 40 -8.90 5.85 6.06
CA LYS A 40 -8.87 5.43 7.47
C LYS A 40 -8.05 4.16 7.69
N GLY A 41 -7.87 3.37 6.66
CA GLY A 41 -7.16 2.12 6.72
C GLY A 41 -7.37 1.33 5.45
N LEU A 42 -6.80 0.13 5.40
CA LEU A 42 -6.92 -0.74 4.23
C LEU A 42 -7.52 -2.07 4.64
N THR A 43 -8.24 -2.71 3.73
CA THR A 43 -8.87 -4.00 3.94
C THR A 43 -8.20 -5.02 3.04
N GLU A 44 -7.99 -6.23 3.57
CA GLU A 44 -7.42 -7.33 2.78
C GLU A 44 -8.27 -7.57 1.52
N GLY A 45 -7.60 -7.66 0.38
CA GLY A 45 -8.26 -7.84 -0.91
C GLY A 45 -8.76 -6.58 -1.58
N GLN A 46 -8.60 -5.43 -0.93
CA GLN A 46 -9.05 -4.16 -1.49
C GLN A 46 -8.19 -3.76 -2.69
N LYS A 47 -8.85 -3.33 -3.77
CA LYS A 47 -8.14 -2.77 -4.92
C LYS A 47 -7.81 -1.31 -4.65
N ILE A 48 -6.59 -0.92 -5.01
CA ILE A 48 -6.12 0.42 -4.68
C ILE A 48 -5.08 0.88 -5.72
N GLY A 49 -5.08 2.18 -5.98
CA GLY A 49 -4.01 2.80 -6.75
C GLY A 49 -2.94 3.30 -5.79
N PHE A 50 -1.69 3.22 -6.20
CA PHE A 50 -0.60 3.66 -5.34
C PHE A 50 0.60 4.12 -6.14
N LYS A 51 1.45 4.88 -5.48
CA LYS A 51 2.75 5.28 -5.99
C LYS A 51 3.80 4.78 -5.01
N ALA A 52 4.83 4.12 -5.53
CA ALA A 52 5.86 3.52 -4.69
C ALA A 52 7.25 3.93 -5.15
N ILE A 53 8.18 3.90 -4.21
CA ILE A 53 9.60 4.15 -4.50
C ILE A 53 10.41 2.94 -4.04
N GLU A 54 11.55 2.73 -4.66
CA GLU A 54 12.46 1.67 -4.28
C GLU A 54 13.38 2.17 -3.16
N GLU A 55 13.47 1.38 -2.09
CA GLU A 55 14.36 1.66 -0.96
C GLU A 55 15.26 0.46 -0.71
N ALA A 56 16.25 0.62 0.16
CA ALA A 56 17.21 -0.44 0.48
C ALA A 56 16.52 -1.73 0.96
N LYS A 57 15.38 -1.60 1.63
CA LYS A 57 14.63 -2.74 2.16
C LYS A 57 13.57 -3.27 1.19
N GLY A 58 13.38 -2.62 0.04
CA GLY A 58 12.37 -2.99 -0.93
C GLY A 58 11.49 -1.82 -1.32
N MET A 59 10.33 -2.11 -1.91
CA MET A 59 9.42 -1.06 -2.38
C MET A 59 8.58 -0.53 -1.23
N LYS A 60 8.41 0.79 -1.19
CA LYS A 60 7.62 1.47 -0.18
C LYS A 60 6.57 2.37 -0.84
N CYS A 61 5.34 2.25 -0.38
CA CYS A 61 4.25 3.11 -0.86
C CYS A 61 4.40 4.52 -0.27
N VAL A 62 4.34 5.53 -1.13
CA VAL A 62 4.42 6.93 -0.72
C VAL A 62 3.13 7.69 -0.94
N GLU A 63 2.20 7.13 -1.72
CA GLU A 63 0.93 7.77 -2.02
C GLU A 63 -0.11 6.70 -2.34
N LEU A 64 -1.34 6.90 -1.88
CA LEU A 64 -2.45 6.00 -2.12
C LEU A 64 -3.61 6.74 -2.76
N SER A 65 -4.38 6.03 -3.58
CA SER A 65 -5.59 6.54 -4.19
C SER A 65 -6.65 5.45 -4.14
N ALA A 66 -7.85 5.80 -3.67
CA ALA A 66 -8.96 4.86 -3.63
C ALA A 66 -9.28 4.43 -5.06
N GLY A 67 -9.20 3.12 -5.28
CA GLY A 67 -9.33 2.51 -6.57
C GLY A 67 -10.41 2.92 -7.48
#